data_1c9f5a40ad280158a96bf0cb480dddc7
#
_entry.id   1c9f5a40ad280158a96bf0cb480dddc7
#
_cell.length_a   1.000
_cell.length_b   1.000
_cell.length_c   1.000
_cell.angle_alpha   90.00
_cell.angle_beta   90.00
_cell.angle_gamma   90.00
#
_symmetry.space_group_name_H-M   'P 1'
#
loop_
_entity.id
_entity.type
_entity.pdbx_description
1 polymer ?
#
loop_
_entity_poly.entity_id
_entity_poly.type
_entity_poly.pdbx_seq_one_letter_code
_entity_poly.pdbx_strand_id
1 'polypeptide(L)'
;MFPQNGAKVPEIRFNGFTHDWEQRKFSDIASRESISRESSYDLPSLEYEDVIAEEGRLNKDISLKENIKKGIVFDGSQVLYGKLRPYLHNWLNPDFSGVAVGDWWVLKPNNADKSFIYRLIQTQRFDDIANQSAGSKMPRADWNLVSNTEFAVPVSQEEQEKIGEYFSSLDHLITLHQRHTDFYKKTSCYFISS
;
A
#
# COMPACT_ATOMS: atom_id res chain seq x y z
N MET A 1 7.61 -4.93 14.19
CA MET A 1 7.92 -3.48 14.22
C MET A 1 6.71 -2.61 14.53
N PHE A 2 5.48 -2.99 14.26
CA PHE A 2 4.32 -2.21 14.70
C PHE A 2 3.86 -2.69 16.09
N PRO A 3 3.54 -1.75 17.02
CA PRO A 3 3.06 -2.12 18.35
C PRO A 3 1.73 -2.87 18.29
N GLN A 4 1.59 -3.89 19.12
CA GLN A 4 0.37 -4.69 19.24
C GLN A 4 -0.33 -4.41 20.57
N ASN A 5 -1.64 -4.70 20.65
CA ASN A 5 -2.42 -4.68 21.89
C ASN A 5 -2.37 -3.34 22.66
N GLY A 6 -2.30 -2.20 21.97
CA GLY A 6 -2.25 -0.89 22.60
C GLY A 6 -0.88 -0.50 23.19
N ALA A 7 0.16 -1.27 22.94
CA ALA A 7 1.53 -0.89 23.31
C ALA A 7 1.94 0.42 22.62
N LYS A 8 2.72 1.23 23.35
CA LYS A 8 3.26 2.51 22.83
C LYS A 8 4.64 2.38 22.18
N VAL A 9 5.26 1.21 22.32
CA VAL A 9 6.59 0.93 21.79
C VAL A 9 6.54 -0.43 21.10
N PRO A 10 7.07 -0.55 19.87
CA PRO A 10 7.17 -1.85 19.21
C PRO A 10 8.23 -2.74 19.88
N GLU A 11 8.04 -4.06 19.85
CA GLU A 11 9.01 -5.02 20.37
C GLU A 11 10.36 -4.97 19.62
N ILE A 12 10.31 -4.69 18.33
CA ILE A 12 11.50 -4.52 17.48
C ILE A 12 11.53 -3.09 16.99
N ARG A 13 12.59 -2.36 17.29
CA ARG A 13 12.78 -0.95 16.98
C ARG A 13 14.22 -0.65 16.58
N PHE A 14 14.42 0.33 15.72
CA PHE A 14 15.75 0.84 15.41
C PHE A 14 16.39 1.51 16.62
N ASN A 15 17.71 1.36 16.77
CA ASN A 15 18.47 2.04 17.82
C ASN A 15 18.42 3.56 17.60
N GLY A 16 18.40 4.31 18.72
CA GLY A 16 18.43 5.77 18.72
C GLY A 16 17.04 6.42 18.85
N PHE A 17 15.95 5.69 18.69
CA PHE A 17 14.59 6.20 18.90
C PHE A 17 14.07 5.75 20.27
N THR A 18 13.79 6.72 21.15
CA THR A 18 13.41 6.44 22.55
C THR A 18 12.02 6.93 22.93
N HIS A 19 11.45 7.86 22.14
CA HIS A 19 10.11 8.41 22.43
C HIS A 19 9.03 7.38 22.16
N ASP A 20 8.03 7.33 23.05
CA ASP A 20 6.84 6.52 22.80
C ASP A 20 6.16 6.91 21.49
N TRP A 21 5.56 5.95 20.81
CA TRP A 21 4.70 6.20 19.67
C TRP A 21 3.38 6.81 20.15
N GLU A 22 2.82 7.74 19.38
CA GLU A 22 1.55 8.38 19.66
C GLU A 22 0.38 7.60 19.05
N GLN A 23 -0.75 7.59 19.76
CA GLN A 23 -2.01 7.14 19.18
C GLN A 23 -2.59 8.32 18.39
N ARG A 24 -2.65 8.18 17.05
CA ARG A 24 -3.16 9.20 16.13
C ARG A 24 -4.26 8.61 15.27
N LYS A 25 -5.35 9.35 15.08
CA LYS A 25 -6.38 8.96 14.13
C LYS A 25 -5.78 8.85 12.74
N PHE A 26 -6.28 7.91 11.94
CA PHE A 26 -5.80 7.76 10.56
C PHE A 26 -6.00 9.04 9.74
N SER A 27 -7.11 9.80 10.01
CA SER A 27 -7.37 11.12 9.41
C SER A 27 -6.30 12.18 9.69
N ASP A 28 -5.55 12.04 10.78
CA ASP A 28 -4.49 13.01 11.16
C ASP A 28 -3.19 12.77 10.37
N ILE A 29 -3.02 11.55 9.84
CA ILE A 29 -1.81 11.13 9.13
C ILE A 29 -2.03 10.89 7.64
N ALA A 30 -3.27 10.74 7.19
CA ALA A 30 -3.60 10.58 5.78
C ALA A 30 -4.98 11.14 5.46
N SER A 31 -5.14 11.73 4.28
CA SER A 31 -6.41 12.17 3.72
C SER A 31 -6.67 11.50 2.38
N ARG A 32 -7.93 11.48 1.93
CA ARG A 32 -8.28 10.95 0.62
C ARG A 32 -8.29 12.06 -0.41
N GLU A 33 -7.62 11.82 -1.54
CA GLU A 33 -7.80 12.66 -2.73
C GLU A 33 -9.15 12.37 -3.40
N SER A 34 -9.71 13.41 -4.03
CA SER A 34 -11.00 13.34 -4.72
C SER A 34 -10.98 13.94 -6.13
N ILE A 35 -9.85 14.52 -6.55
CA ILE A 35 -9.72 15.14 -7.87
C ILE A 35 -9.77 14.04 -8.92
N SER A 36 -10.77 14.10 -9.78
CA SER A 36 -10.99 13.12 -10.84
C SER A 36 -10.65 13.70 -12.21
N ARG A 37 -9.92 12.91 -13.01
CA ARG A 37 -9.59 13.23 -14.42
C ARG A 37 -9.75 12.01 -15.30
N GLU A 38 -9.79 12.25 -16.61
CA GLU A 38 -9.63 11.20 -17.62
C GLU A 38 -8.16 10.83 -17.75
N SER A 39 -7.90 9.55 -18.01
CA SER A 39 -6.56 9.07 -18.31
C SER A 39 -6.07 9.59 -19.66
N SER A 40 -4.78 9.69 -19.80
CA SER A 40 -4.09 10.08 -21.04
C SER A 40 -2.77 9.31 -21.15
N TYR A 41 -2.02 9.53 -22.21
CA TYR A 41 -0.68 8.95 -22.38
C TYR A 41 0.25 9.29 -21.19
N ASP A 42 0.24 10.55 -20.74
CA ASP A 42 1.08 11.01 -19.62
C ASP A 42 0.45 10.72 -18.23
N LEU A 43 -0.79 10.23 -18.20
CA LEU A 43 -1.54 9.97 -16.99
C LEU A 43 -2.32 8.64 -17.12
N PRO A 44 -1.62 7.49 -17.13
CA PRO A 44 -2.23 6.20 -17.42
C PRO A 44 -3.27 5.79 -16.37
N SER A 45 -4.25 4.99 -16.80
CA SER A 45 -5.25 4.43 -15.90
C SER A 45 -4.71 3.23 -15.14
N LEU A 46 -4.95 3.19 -13.82
CA LEU A 46 -4.65 2.08 -12.93
C LEU A 46 -5.95 1.43 -12.44
N GLU A 47 -6.08 0.14 -12.64
CA GLU A 47 -7.21 -0.68 -12.20
C GLU A 47 -6.75 -1.82 -11.28
N TYR A 48 -7.67 -2.49 -10.60
CA TYR A 48 -7.34 -3.62 -9.72
C TYR A 48 -6.58 -4.73 -10.45
N GLU A 49 -6.96 -5.02 -11.69
CA GLU A 49 -6.33 -6.05 -12.52
C GLU A 49 -4.88 -5.75 -12.93
N ASP A 50 -4.43 -4.51 -12.72
CA ASP A 50 -3.06 -4.09 -13.02
C ASP A 50 -2.11 -4.32 -11.85
N VAL A 51 -2.66 -4.58 -10.67
CA VAL A 51 -1.88 -4.77 -9.42
C VAL A 51 -1.92 -6.22 -9.01
N ILE A 52 -0.76 -6.74 -8.61
CA ILE A 52 -0.68 -8.06 -7.98
C ILE A 52 -1.06 -7.90 -6.51
N ALA A 53 -2.15 -8.56 -6.12
CA ALA A 53 -2.65 -8.57 -4.76
C ALA A 53 -1.54 -9.01 -3.78
N GLU A 54 -1.48 -8.40 -2.61
CA GLU A 54 -0.49 -8.65 -1.54
C GLU A 54 0.96 -8.25 -1.87
N GLU A 55 1.33 -8.11 -3.15
CA GLU A 55 2.70 -7.79 -3.55
C GLU A 55 2.94 -6.30 -3.73
N GLY A 56 1.91 -5.49 -3.95
CA GLY A 56 2.03 -4.03 -4.12
C GLY A 56 2.85 -3.60 -5.33
N ARG A 57 2.79 -4.37 -6.41
CA ARG A 57 3.47 -4.08 -7.67
C ARG A 57 2.55 -4.30 -8.87
N LEU A 58 2.89 -3.67 -9.99
CA LEU A 58 2.16 -3.87 -11.23
C LEU A 58 2.50 -5.24 -11.84
N ASN A 59 1.49 -5.86 -12.49
CA ASN A 59 1.65 -7.10 -13.25
C ASN A 59 2.00 -6.85 -14.72
N LYS A 60 1.82 -5.60 -15.21
CA LYS A 60 2.08 -5.20 -16.60
C LYS A 60 2.42 -3.71 -16.67
N ASP A 61 2.96 -3.30 -17.79
CA ASP A 61 3.14 -1.89 -18.11
C ASP A 61 1.78 -1.24 -18.44
N ILE A 62 1.36 -0.28 -17.61
CA ILE A 62 0.10 0.44 -17.78
C ILE A 62 0.19 1.64 -18.72
N SER A 63 1.40 2.09 -19.08
CA SER A 63 1.60 3.21 -20.02
C SER A 63 1.12 2.88 -21.44
N LEU A 64 0.99 1.59 -21.75
CA LEU A 64 0.53 1.10 -23.05
C LEU A 64 -1.00 1.01 -23.18
N LYS A 65 -1.76 1.46 -22.19
CA LYS A 65 -3.22 1.42 -22.21
C LYS A 65 -3.78 2.52 -23.12
N GLU A 66 -4.57 2.12 -24.12
CA GLU A 66 -5.21 3.04 -25.08
C GLU A 66 -6.60 3.53 -24.63
N ASN A 67 -7.27 2.79 -23.75
CA ASN A 67 -8.63 3.10 -23.31
C ASN A 67 -8.63 4.27 -22.32
N ILE A 68 -9.32 5.36 -22.67
CA ILE A 68 -9.53 6.50 -21.79
C ILE A 68 -10.54 6.10 -20.70
N LYS A 69 -10.12 6.24 -19.44
CA LYS A 69 -10.93 5.97 -18.26
C LYS A 69 -10.86 7.13 -17.29
N LYS A 70 -11.95 7.36 -16.55
CA LYS A 70 -12.01 8.39 -15.52
C LYS A 70 -11.69 7.79 -14.16
N GLY A 71 -10.77 8.41 -13.41
CA GLY A 71 -10.37 7.98 -12.08
C GLY A 71 -9.86 9.14 -11.23
N ILE A 72 -9.47 8.83 -9.98
CA ILE A 72 -8.89 9.81 -9.06
C ILE A 72 -7.40 9.95 -9.37
N VAL A 73 -6.93 11.19 -9.51
CA VAL A 73 -5.52 11.49 -9.84
C VAL A 73 -4.59 11.18 -8.68
N PHE A 74 -3.45 10.62 -9.02
CA PHE A 74 -2.28 10.51 -8.14
C PHE A 74 -1.01 10.91 -8.91
N ASP A 75 -0.01 11.40 -8.20
CA ASP A 75 1.22 11.96 -8.79
C ASP A 75 2.50 11.31 -8.22
N GLY A 76 2.36 10.16 -7.58
CA GLY A 76 3.47 9.47 -6.96
C GLY A 76 3.74 9.88 -5.50
N SER A 77 3.07 10.90 -4.97
CA SER A 77 3.17 11.28 -3.54
C SER A 77 2.15 10.57 -2.64
N GLN A 78 1.19 9.88 -3.23
CA GLN A 78 0.11 9.18 -2.54
C GLN A 78 0.33 7.67 -2.47
N VAL A 79 -0.36 7.04 -1.53
CA VAL A 79 -0.50 5.59 -1.42
C VAL A 79 -1.88 5.19 -1.94
N LEU A 80 -1.97 4.10 -2.67
CA LEU A 80 -3.24 3.57 -3.16
C LEU A 80 -3.68 2.37 -2.32
N TYR A 81 -4.96 2.38 -1.91
CA TYR A 81 -5.59 1.28 -1.19
C TYR A 81 -6.91 0.87 -1.85
N GLY A 82 -7.00 -0.39 -2.22
CA GLY A 82 -8.20 -0.98 -2.82
C GLY A 82 -9.28 -1.21 -1.77
N LYS A 83 -10.29 -0.34 -1.73
CA LYS A 83 -11.37 -0.42 -0.72
C LYS A 83 -12.39 -1.53 -0.99
N LEU A 84 -12.54 -2.00 -2.22
CA LEU A 84 -13.43 -3.10 -2.58
C LEU A 84 -12.80 -4.43 -2.20
N ARG A 85 -13.53 -5.25 -1.44
CA ARG A 85 -13.04 -6.54 -0.94
C ARG A 85 -11.67 -6.39 -0.29
N PRO A 86 -11.58 -5.65 0.84
CA PRO A 86 -10.29 -5.31 1.46
C PRO A 86 -9.40 -6.53 1.72
N TYR A 87 -10.01 -7.69 2.00
CA TYR A 87 -9.32 -8.97 2.19
C TYR A 87 -8.53 -9.47 0.96
N LEU A 88 -8.68 -8.84 -0.22
CA LEU A 88 -7.85 -9.13 -1.39
C LEU A 88 -6.51 -8.38 -1.35
N HIS A 89 -6.32 -7.48 -0.40
CA HIS A 89 -5.06 -6.78 -0.14
C HIS A 89 -4.48 -6.10 -1.38
N ASN A 90 -5.32 -5.34 -2.11
CA ASN A 90 -4.86 -4.50 -3.21
C ASN A 90 -4.34 -3.19 -2.66
N TRP A 91 -3.06 -2.97 -2.71
CA TRP A 91 -2.39 -1.72 -2.36
C TRP A 91 -1.23 -1.46 -3.31
N LEU A 92 -0.85 -0.19 -3.45
CA LEU A 92 0.30 0.22 -4.26
C LEU A 92 0.95 1.45 -3.66
N ASN A 93 2.28 1.50 -3.71
CA ASN A 93 3.09 2.68 -3.38
C ASN A 93 3.73 3.21 -4.67
N PRO A 94 2.99 3.93 -5.54
CA PRO A 94 3.48 4.33 -6.85
C PRO A 94 4.55 5.40 -6.73
N ASP A 95 5.54 5.36 -7.60
CA ASP A 95 6.53 6.42 -7.85
C ASP A 95 6.28 7.16 -9.17
N PHE A 96 5.10 6.96 -9.75
CA PHE A 96 4.64 7.52 -11.02
C PHE A 96 3.28 8.20 -10.85
N SER A 97 2.87 8.97 -11.86
CA SER A 97 1.56 9.63 -11.92
C SER A 97 0.55 8.80 -12.71
N GLY A 98 -0.74 8.92 -12.35
CA GLY A 98 -1.81 8.23 -13.05
C GLY A 98 -3.19 8.58 -12.53
N VAL A 99 -4.20 7.84 -12.99
CA VAL A 99 -5.57 7.90 -12.47
C VAL A 99 -6.01 6.55 -11.94
N ALA A 100 -6.40 6.50 -10.68
CA ALA A 100 -6.91 5.30 -10.01
C ALA A 100 -8.39 5.11 -10.36
N VAL A 101 -8.70 4.08 -11.16
CA VAL A 101 -10.03 3.81 -11.68
C VAL A 101 -10.74 2.76 -10.83
N GLY A 102 -11.97 3.06 -10.41
CA GLY A 102 -12.79 2.16 -9.60
C GLY A 102 -12.70 2.43 -8.11
N ASP A 103 -12.73 1.38 -7.32
CA ASP A 103 -12.89 1.45 -5.85
C ASP A 103 -11.58 1.68 -5.09
N TRP A 104 -10.74 2.63 -5.50
CA TRP A 104 -9.51 3.01 -4.83
C TRP A 104 -9.73 4.15 -3.81
N TRP A 105 -8.99 4.11 -2.72
CA TRP A 105 -8.60 5.29 -1.96
C TRP A 105 -7.22 5.73 -2.41
N VAL A 106 -7.12 6.98 -2.85
CA VAL A 106 -5.85 7.67 -3.11
C VAL A 106 -5.52 8.44 -1.84
N LEU A 107 -4.56 7.92 -1.07
CA LEU A 107 -4.23 8.38 0.28
C LEU A 107 -3.04 9.33 0.23
N LYS A 108 -3.30 10.60 0.53
CA LYS A 108 -2.25 11.62 0.67
C LYS A 108 -1.75 11.66 2.10
N PRO A 109 -0.45 11.46 2.33
CA PRO A 109 0.15 11.62 3.65
C PRO A 109 -0.01 13.04 4.20
N ASN A 110 -0.35 13.16 5.48
CA ASN A 110 -0.45 14.41 6.22
C ASN A 110 0.52 14.36 7.41
N ASN A 111 1.57 15.16 7.40
CA ASN A 111 2.59 15.15 8.47
C ASN A 111 3.06 13.74 8.87
N ALA A 112 3.16 12.85 7.87
CA ALA A 112 3.61 11.48 8.02
C ALA A 112 4.38 11.07 6.75
N ASP A 113 5.28 10.11 6.90
CA ASP A 113 6.02 9.57 5.76
C ASP A 113 5.13 8.66 4.90
N LYS A 114 5.26 8.79 3.58
CA LYS A 114 4.49 8.01 2.61
C LYS A 114 4.74 6.52 2.73
N SER A 115 6.00 6.12 2.86
CA SER A 115 6.38 4.72 2.93
C SER A 115 5.93 4.09 4.25
N PHE A 116 5.91 4.86 5.34
CA PHE A 116 5.31 4.44 6.60
C PHE A 116 3.80 4.20 6.46
N ILE A 117 3.05 5.15 5.85
CA ILE A 117 1.61 4.96 5.60
C ILE A 117 1.36 3.70 4.77
N TYR A 118 2.19 3.45 3.76
CA TYR A 118 2.11 2.25 2.95
C TYR A 118 2.30 0.97 3.78
N ARG A 119 3.18 0.97 4.78
CA ARG A 119 3.36 -0.17 5.70
C ARG A 119 2.25 -0.27 6.73
N LEU A 120 1.74 0.86 7.20
CA LEU A 120 0.64 0.89 8.16
C LEU A 120 -0.64 0.24 7.60
N ILE A 121 -0.98 0.52 6.33
CA ILE A 121 -2.17 -0.09 5.69
C ILE A 121 -2.04 -1.60 5.43
N GLN A 122 -0.84 -2.16 5.54
CA GLN A 122 -0.56 -3.59 5.43
C GLN A 122 -0.58 -4.31 6.78
N THR A 123 -0.74 -3.58 7.89
CA THR A 123 -0.77 -4.20 9.22
C THR A 123 -2.09 -4.96 9.45
N GLN A 124 -2.02 -6.03 10.26
CA GLN A 124 -3.21 -6.78 10.67
C GLN A 124 -4.26 -5.88 11.31
N ARG A 125 -3.84 -4.91 12.14
CA ARG A 125 -4.77 -3.95 12.76
C ARG A 125 -5.55 -3.13 11.73
N PHE A 126 -4.88 -2.67 10.66
CA PHE A 126 -5.57 -1.93 9.59
C PHE A 126 -6.53 -2.86 8.83
N ASP A 127 -6.09 -4.07 8.53
CA ASP A 127 -6.89 -5.08 7.84
C ASP A 127 -8.14 -5.45 8.64
N ASP A 128 -8.02 -5.68 9.93
CA ASP A 128 -9.15 -5.97 10.82
C ASP A 128 -10.20 -4.86 10.80
N ILE A 129 -9.79 -3.59 10.78
CA ILE A 129 -10.69 -2.45 10.72
C ILE A 129 -11.32 -2.30 9.33
N ALA A 130 -10.53 -2.44 8.28
CA ALA A 130 -11.00 -2.32 6.90
C ALA A 130 -12.03 -3.40 6.52
N ASN A 131 -11.93 -4.58 7.14
CA ASN A 131 -12.82 -5.71 6.90
C ASN A 131 -14.06 -5.75 7.81
N GLN A 132 -14.24 -4.82 8.76
CA GLN A 132 -15.41 -4.84 9.67
C GLN A 132 -16.75 -4.73 8.95
N SER A 133 -16.81 -4.20 7.73
CA SER A 133 -18.04 -4.10 6.93
C SER A 133 -18.33 -5.35 6.08
N ALA A 134 -17.74 -6.50 6.40
CA ALA A 134 -17.74 -7.72 5.57
C ALA A 134 -19.11 -8.42 5.42
N GLY A 135 -20.19 -7.90 5.96
CA GLY A 135 -21.54 -8.52 5.87
C GLY A 135 -22.24 -8.43 4.51
N SER A 136 -21.66 -7.79 3.50
CA SER A 136 -22.25 -7.63 2.17
C SER A 136 -21.61 -8.59 1.14
N LYS A 137 -22.34 -8.87 0.04
CA LYS A 137 -21.84 -9.67 -1.09
C LYS A 137 -20.59 -9.02 -1.75
N MET A 138 -20.45 -7.69 -1.64
CA MET A 138 -19.30 -6.92 -2.16
C MET A 138 -18.85 -5.92 -1.08
N PRO A 139 -18.14 -6.39 -0.04
CA PRO A 139 -17.73 -5.54 1.07
C PRO A 139 -16.78 -4.45 0.60
N ARG A 140 -16.95 -3.28 1.21
CA ARG A 140 -16.04 -2.14 1.01
C ARG A 140 -15.57 -1.64 2.36
N ALA A 141 -14.30 -1.29 2.45
CA ALA A 141 -13.79 -0.61 3.63
C ALA A 141 -14.54 0.71 3.85
N ASP A 142 -14.94 0.96 5.09
CA ASP A 142 -15.63 2.19 5.48
C ASP A 142 -14.60 3.24 5.89
N TRP A 143 -14.59 4.36 5.14
CA TRP A 143 -13.68 5.46 5.44
C TRP A 143 -13.94 6.09 6.81
N ASN A 144 -15.18 6.24 7.21
CA ASN A 144 -15.49 6.86 8.49
C ASN A 144 -14.95 6.01 9.64
N LEU A 145 -15.03 4.70 9.50
CA LEU A 145 -14.49 3.78 10.49
C LEU A 145 -12.95 3.86 10.51
N VAL A 146 -12.30 3.71 9.36
CA VAL A 146 -10.83 3.71 9.26
C VAL A 146 -10.26 5.07 9.69
N SER A 147 -10.83 6.19 9.20
CA SER A 147 -10.31 7.54 9.46
C SER A 147 -10.39 7.95 10.93
N ASN A 148 -11.38 7.45 11.68
CA ASN A 148 -11.54 7.71 13.11
C ASN A 148 -10.83 6.70 14.01
N THR A 149 -10.28 5.63 13.46
CA THR A 149 -9.50 4.66 14.23
C THR A 149 -8.09 5.20 14.54
N GLU A 150 -7.66 4.98 15.78
CA GLU A 150 -6.33 5.35 16.23
C GLU A 150 -5.33 4.24 15.92
N PHE A 151 -4.16 4.66 15.42
CA PHE A 151 -3.01 3.82 15.15
C PHE A 151 -1.79 4.37 15.89
N ALA A 152 -0.92 3.47 16.33
CA ALA A 152 0.37 3.85 16.89
C ALA A 152 1.29 4.36 15.77
N VAL A 153 1.80 5.58 15.94
CA VAL A 153 2.61 6.29 14.93
C VAL A 153 3.87 6.83 15.60
N PRO A 154 5.07 6.60 15.03
CA PRO A 154 6.29 7.24 15.52
C PRO A 154 6.17 8.76 15.49
N VAL A 155 6.60 9.42 16.55
CA VAL A 155 6.64 10.88 16.61
C VAL A 155 7.68 11.45 15.63
N SER A 156 8.80 10.75 15.48
CA SER A 156 9.87 11.14 14.57
C SER A 156 9.57 10.70 13.13
N GLN A 157 9.58 11.66 12.22
CA GLN A 157 9.46 11.39 10.78
C GLN A 157 10.63 10.55 10.29
N GLU A 158 11.84 10.78 10.82
CA GLU A 158 13.02 9.96 10.50
C GLU A 158 12.82 8.47 10.87
N GLU A 159 12.13 8.18 11.98
CA GLU A 159 11.79 6.80 12.35
C GLU A 159 10.78 6.20 11.37
N GLN A 160 9.79 6.99 10.93
CA GLN A 160 8.81 6.55 9.94
C GLN A 160 9.50 6.21 8.61
N GLU A 161 10.39 7.08 8.11
CA GLU A 161 11.19 6.87 6.91
C GLU A 161 12.02 5.58 6.99
N LYS A 162 12.74 5.39 8.10
CA LYS A 162 13.56 4.18 8.33
C LYS A 162 12.73 2.89 8.34
N ILE A 163 11.53 2.93 8.91
CA ILE A 163 10.61 1.79 8.87
C ILE A 163 10.21 1.50 7.41
N GLY A 164 9.81 2.52 6.67
CA GLY A 164 9.43 2.39 5.26
C GLY A 164 10.56 1.84 4.39
N GLU A 165 11.76 2.38 4.51
CA GLU A 165 12.96 1.95 3.79
C GLU A 165 13.35 0.50 4.11
N TYR A 166 13.30 0.12 5.39
CA TYR A 166 13.61 -1.24 5.81
C TYR A 166 12.70 -2.27 5.14
N PHE A 167 11.39 -2.05 5.19
CA PHE A 167 10.45 -2.97 4.54
C PHE A 167 10.57 -2.93 3.01
N SER A 168 10.86 -1.77 2.41
CA SER A 168 11.08 -1.67 0.96
C SER A 168 12.32 -2.46 0.53
N SER A 169 13.37 -2.45 1.35
CA SER A 169 14.56 -3.26 1.12
C SER A 169 14.28 -4.76 1.23
N LEU A 170 13.43 -5.17 2.18
CA LEU A 170 12.99 -6.56 2.30
C LEU A 170 12.17 -7.01 1.09
N ASP A 171 11.20 -6.21 0.62
CA ASP A 171 10.41 -6.52 -0.57
C ASP A 171 11.29 -6.67 -1.80
N HIS A 172 12.30 -5.81 -1.93
CA HIS A 172 13.26 -5.90 -3.03
C HIS A 172 14.04 -7.22 -2.98
N LEU A 173 14.54 -7.62 -1.82
CA LEU A 173 15.25 -8.88 -1.64
C LEU A 173 14.37 -10.10 -1.92
N ILE A 174 13.13 -10.08 -1.46
CA ILE A 174 12.13 -11.13 -1.73
C ILE A 174 11.90 -11.26 -3.24
N THR A 175 11.68 -10.13 -3.92
CA THR A 175 11.45 -10.09 -5.38
C THR A 175 12.66 -10.63 -6.16
N LEU A 176 13.88 -10.26 -5.77
CA LEU A 176 15.10 -10.79 -6.38
C LEU A 176 15.23 -12.31 -6.18
N HIS A 177 14.92 -12.80 -4.98
CA HIS A 177 14.98 -14.23 -4.68
C HIS A 177 13.93 -15.02 -5.48
N GLN A 178 12.71 -14.50 -5.60
CA GLN A 178 11.64 -15.11 -6.41
C GLN A 178 12.05 -15.23 -7.88
N ARG A 179 12.56 -14.14 -8.48
CA ARG A 179 13.04 -14.14 -9.88
C ARG A 179 14.15 -15.15 -10.10
N HIS A 180 15.08 -15.27 -9.16
CA HIS A 180 16.17 -16.23 -9.22
C HIS A 180 15.65 -17.66 -9.18
N THR A 181 14.71 -17.95 -8.28
CA THR A 181 14.06 -19.27 -8.16
C THR A 181 13.29 -19.67 -9.43
N ASP A 182 12.56 -18.73 -10.03
CA ASP A 182 11.81 -18.95 -11.27
C ASP A 182 12.75 -19.19 -12.46
N PHE A 183 13.89 -18.51 -12.51
CA PHE A 183 14.91 -18.76 -13.52
C PHE A 183 15.47 -20.19 -13.44
N TYR A 184 15.78 -20.66 -12.22
CA TYR A 184 16.26 -22.05 -12.05
C TYR A 184 15.21 -23.10 -12.38
N LYS A 185 13.96 -22.87 -12.00
CA LYS A 185 12.87 -23.78 -12.38
C LYS A 185 12.71 -23.91 -13.90
N LYS A 186 12.75 -22.76 -14.60
CA LYS A 186 12.69 -22.76 -16.07
C LYS A 186 13.87 -23.48 -16.71
N THR A 187 15.09 -23.23 -16.26
CA THR A 187 16.29 -23.90 -16.79
C THR A 187 16.30 -25.39 -16.49
N SER A 188 15.87 -25.82 -15.31
CA SER A 188 15.78 -27.25 -14.95
C SER A 188 14.78 -28.00 -15.82
N CYS A 189 13.65 -27.38 -16.20
CA CYS A 189 12.69 -27.99 -17.12
C CYS A 189 13.26 -28.24 -18.52
N TYR A 190 14.16 -27.40 -19.01
CA TYR A 190 14.82 -27.60 -20.31
C TYR A 190 15.80 -28.78 -20.33
N PHE A 191 16.44 -29.09 -19.19
CA PHE A 191 17.39 -30.20 -19.08
C PHE A 191 16.76 -31.57 -18.88
N ILE A 192 15.48 -31.63 -18.50
CA ILE A 192 14.75 -32.91 -18.26
C ILE A 192 13.98 -33.38 -19.53
N SER A 193 13.78 -32.46 -20.49
CA SER A 193 13.05 -32.73 -21.74
C SER A 193 13.96 -32.95 -22.96
N SER A 194 15.26 -33.09 -22.76
CA SER A 194 16.27 -33.49 -23.75
C SER A 194 16.77 -34.90 -23.48
#